data_a86dfc66b29ebcc30975f053f4868ddf
#
_entry.id   a86dfc66b29ebcc30975f053f4868ddf
#
_cell.length_a   1.000
_cell.length_b   1.000
_cell.length_c   1.000
_cell.angle_alpha   90.00
_cell.angle_beta   90.00
_cell.angle_gamma   90.00
#
_symmetry.space_group_name_H-M   'P 1'
#
loop_
_entity.id
_entity.type
_entity.pdbx_description
1 polymer ?
#
loop_
_entity_poly.entity_id
_entity_poly.type
_entity_poly.pdbx_seq_one_letter_code
_entity_poly.pdbx_strand_id
1 'polypeptide(L)'
;MSTPSPADRHERAEQALGTAGVAYRPVGSAEAVTANSAWWDADADAYHATHGEFLGEADFVWCPEGLREADARLLGDVAGADVLEVGCGSAPCARWLTAQGARTVALDLSAGMLRHAREGNTRTGLYPALLRAGAEQLPLRDDSFDLACSAFGAVPFVASVDAVFAEVARVLRPGGRWVFAVTHPLRWIFPDDPGPNGLTATQPYFDRTPYVEVDEDGAATYVEYHRTVGDFVRALAAAGFRLVDLVEPEWPAGHTRTWGQWSPLRGKLFPGTAIFSAVLDP
;
A
#
# COMPACT_ATOMS: atom_id res chain seq x y z
N MET A 1 -8.31 -18.40 -24.89
CA MET A 1 -8.96 -18.17 -23.59
C MET A 1 -8.90 -16.68 -23.35
N SER A 2 -10.04 -16.02 -23.23
CA SER A 2 -10.11 -14.56 -23.00
C SER A 2 -9.52 -14.27 -21.62
N THR A 3 -8.58 -13.34 -21.52
CA THR A 3 -8.08 -12.84 -20.22
C THR A 3 -9.25 -12.16 -19.51
N PRO A 4 -9.54 -12.48 -18.22
CA PRO A 4 -10.63 -11.87 -17.50
C PRO A 4 -10.44 -10.33 -17.39
N SER A 5 -11.53 -9.60 -17.45
CA SER A 5 -11.58 -8.15 -17.26
C SER A 5 -11.05 -7.77 -15.87
N PRO A 6 -10.48 -6.56 -15.65
CA PRO A 6 -10.12 -6.09 -14.31
C PRO A 6 -11.27 -6.14 -13.29
N ALA A 7 -12.52 -5.92 -13.74
CA ALA A 7 -13.72 -6.04 -12.90
C ALA A 7 -13.98 -7.49 -12.45
N ASP A 8 -13.65 -8.49 -13.26
CA ASP A 8 -13.92 -9.92 -12.96
C ASP A 8 -13.04 -10.49 -11.82
N ARG A 9 -12.16 -9.72 -11.22
CA ARG A 9 -11.06 -10.21 -10.38
C ARG A 9 -11.27 -9.95 -8.89
N HIS A 10 -11.83 -8.82 -8.54
CA HIS A 10 -12.32 -8.56 -7.17
C HIS A 10 -13.56 -9.41 -6.88
N GLU A 11 -14.35 -9.74 -7.89
CA GLU A 11 -15.51 -10.64 -7.78
C GLU A 11 -15.20 -11.97 -7.06
N ARG A 12 -13.98 -12.50 -7.16
CA ARG A 12 -13.62 -13.76 -6.47
C ARG A 12 -13.47 -13.61 -4.97
N ALA A 13 -12.81 -12.54 -4.52
CA ALA A 13 -12.70 -12.26 -3.08
C ALA A 13 -14.06 -11.87 -2.53
N GLU A 14 -14.80 -11.01 -3.22
CA GLU A 14 -16.16 -10.62 -2.89
C GLU A 14 -17.08 -11.85 -2.75
N GLN A 15 -17.09 -12.77 -3.73
CA GLN A 15 -17.85 -14.01 -3.67
C GLN A 15 -17.41 -14.93 -2.53
N ALA A 16 -16.10 -15.08 -2.31
CA ALA A 16 -15.56 -15.93 -1.26
C ALA A 16 -15.90 -15.43 0.15
N LEU A 17 -16.05 -14.13 0.31
CA LEU A 17 -16.35 -13.45 1.58
C LEU A 17 -17.84 -13.10 1.72
N GLY A 18 -18.66 -13.37 0.69
CA GLY A 18 -20.08 -13.06 0.71
C GLY A 18 -20.38 -11.57 0.66
N THR A 19 -19.50 -10.77 0.06
CA THR A 19 -19.72 -9.32 -0.08
C THR A 19 -21.01 -9.05 -0.83
N ALA A 20 -21.92 -8.32 -0.18
CA ALA A 20 -23.28 -8.05 -0.68
C ALA A 20 -23.51 -6.56 -1.00
N GLY A 21 -22.63 -5.67 -0.51
CA GLY A 21 -22.82 -4.24 -0.73
C GLY A 21 -21.72 -3.37 -0.13
N VAL A 22 -21.93 -2.06 -0.24
CA VAL A 22 -21.02 -1.03 0.28
C VAL A 22 -21.74 -0.22 1.36
N ALA A 23 -21.03 0.04 2.46
CA ALA A 23 -21.45 0.91 3.54
C ALA A 23 -20.41 2.00 3.77
N TYR A 24 -20.87 3.14 4.30
CA TYR A 24 -19.99 4.21 4.81
C TYR A 24 -20.27 4.34 6.30
N ARG A 25 -19.39 3.78 7.13
CA ARG A 25 -19.55 3.79 8.59
C ARG A 25 -18.21 3.75 9.29
N PRO A 26 -18.11 4.20 10.55
CA PRO A 26 -16.91 3.99 11.35
C PRO A 26 -16.57 2.50 11.51
N VAL A 27 -15.29 2.17 11.37
CA VAL A 27 -14.72 0.83 11.58
C VAL A 27 -13.46 0.99 12.42
N GLY A 28 -13.35 0.22 13.50
CA GLY A 28 -12.18 0.22 14.37
C GLY A 28 -11.10 -0.77 13.91
N SER A 29 -9.90 -0.65 14.48
CA SER A 29 -8.72 -1.45 14.08
C SER A 29 -8.98 -2.96 14.09
N ALA A 30 -9.64 -3.51 15.11
CA ALA A 30 -9.86 -4.95 15.21
C ALA A 30 -10.75 -5.49 14.07
N GLU A 31 -11.81 -4.76 13.72
CA GLU A 31 -12.70 -5.12 12.61
C GLU A 31 -11.97 -4.96 11.27
N ALA A 32 -11.26 -3.86 11.06
CA ALA A 32 -10.49 -3.62 9.85
C ALA A 32 -9.40 -4.68 9.62
N VAL A 33 -8.66 -5.05 10.67
CA VAL A 33 -7.64 -6.11 10.62
C VAL A 33 -8.26 -7.44 10.21
N THR A 34 -9.42 -7.80 10.80
CA THR A 34 -10.10 -9.05 10.47
C THR A 34 -10.58 -9.07 9.03
N ALA A 35 -11.29 -8.03 8.59
CA ALA A 35 -11.82 -7.90 7.25
C ALA A 35 -10.70 -7.90 6.20
N ASN A 36 -9.72 -7.02 6.33
CA ASN A 36 -8.64 -6.87 5.36
C ASN A 36 -7.70 -8.09 5.31
N SER A 37 -7.46 -8.77 6.47
CA SER A 37 -6.70 -10.02 6.46
C SER A 37 -7.40 -11.10 5.64
N ALA A 38 -8.71 -11.28 5.84
CA ALA A 38 -9.50 -12.26 5.10
C ALA A 38 -9.58 -11.92 3.61
N TRP A 39 -9.79 -10.63 3.29
CA TRP A 39 -9.90 -10.16 1.90
C TRP A 39 -8.59 -10.39 1.13
N TRP A 40 -7.44 -9.94 1.68
CA TRP A 40 -6.14 -10.12 1.04
C TRP A 40 -5.69 -11.59 0.99
N ASP A 41 -6.14 -12.43 1.93
CA ASP A 41 -5.93 -13.89 1.85
C ASP A 41 -6.72 -14.50 0.69
N ALA A 42 -7.97 -14.08 0.48
CA ALA A 42 -8.83 -14.57 -0.60
C ALA A 42 -8.38 -14.07 -1.98
N ASP A 43 -7.92 -12.82 -2.08
CA ASP A 43 -7.52 -12.20 -3.35
C ASP A 43 -6.08 -12.48 -3.76
N ALA A 44 -5.23 -13.02 -2.89
CA ALA A 44 -3.79 -13.15 -3.10
C ALA A 44 -3.41 -13.79 -4.44
N ASP A 45 -4.08 -14.88 -4.85
CA ASP A 45 -3.79 -15.58 -6.11
C ASP A 45 -4.22 -14.76 -7.32
N ALA A 46 -5.40 -14.13 -7.27
CA ALA A 46 -5.93 -13.32 -8.34
C ALA A 46 -5.10 -12.03 -8.53
N TYR A 47 -4.75 -11.39 -7.42
CA TYR A 47 -3.89 -10.21 -7.41
C TYR A 47 -2.52 -10.52 -8.02
N HIS A 48 -1.88 -11.61 -7.59
CA HIS A 48 -0.57 -12.01 -8.12
C HIS A 48 -0.62 -12.34 -9.61
N ALA A 49 -1.64 -13.08 -10.05
CA ALA A 49 -1.83 -13.41 -11.46
C ALA A 49 -2.03 -12.17 -12.34
N THR A 50 -2.65 -11.12 -11.78
CA THR A 50 -2.99 -9.88 -12.48
C THR A 50 -1.84 -8.88 -12.54
N HIS A 51 -1.16 -8.72 -11.42
CA HIS A 51 -0.23 -7.62 -11.20
C HIS A 51 1.23 -8.09 -11.10
N GLY A 52 1.46 -9.39 -10.91
CA GLY A 52 2.79 -9.94 -10.68
C GLY A 52 3.80 -9.63 -11.78
N GLU A 53 3.39 -9.67 -13.06
CA GLU A 53 4.26 -9.29 -14.18
C GLU A 53 4.70 -7.82 -14.12
N PHE A 54 3.78 -6.92 -13.78
CA PHE A 54 4.07 -5.48 -13.67
C PHE A 54 4.95 -5.16 -12.47
N LEU A 55 4.67 -5.80 -11.34
CA LEU A 55 5.42 -5.62 -10.09
C LEU A 55 6.81 -6.25 -10.14
N GLY A 56 6.98 -7.27 -11.01
CA GLY A 56 8.23 -8.00 -11.13
C GLY A 56 8.50 -8.97 -9.97
N GLU A 57 9.52 -9.80 -10.13
CA GLU A 57 9.92 -10.76 -9.08
C GLU A 57 10.82 -10.12 -8.00
N ALA A 58 11.69 -9.21 -8.40
CA ALA A 58 12.60 -8.45 -7.53
C ALA A 58 12.77 -7.04 -8.10
N ASP A 59 11.72 -6.23 -7.97
CA ASP A 59 11.66 -4.87 -8.47
C ASP A 59 10.91 -3.99 -7.47
N PHE A 60 11.24 -2.72 -7.42
CA PHE A 60 10.59 -1.80 -6.50
C PHE A 60 9.74 -0.81 -7.29
N VAL A 61 8.46 -1.11 -7.41
CA VAL A 61 7.46 -0.28 -8.07
C VAL A 61 6.65 0.48 -7.03
N TRP A 62 6.74 1.80 -7.04
CA TRP A 62 6.05 2.64 -6.06
C TRP A 62 4.54 2.74 -6.29
N CYS A 63 4.09 2.64 -7.54
CA CYS A 63 2.71 2.99 -7.88
C CYS A 63 2.26 2.42 -9.23
N PRO A 64 0.94 2.41 -9.50
CA PRO A 64 0.38 2.00 -10.80
C PRO A 64 0.83 2.84 -11.98
N GLU A 65 1.28 4.08 -11.77
CA GLU A 65 1.94 4.92 -12.79
C GLU A 65 3.26 4.31 -13.26
N GLY A 66 3.84 3.40 -12.49
CA GLY A 66 5.05 2.68 -12.86
C GLY A 66 6.35 3.34 -12.43
N LEU A 67 6.31 4.30 -11.51
CA LEU A 67 7.53 4.88 -10.93
C LEU A 67 8.30 3.80 -10.18
N ARG A 68 9.58 3.62 -10.52
CA ARG A 68 10.47 2.62 -9.92
C ARG A 68 11.52 3.27 -9.04
N GLU A 69 11.87 2.60 -7.96
CA GLU A 69 12.91 3.10 -7.04
C GLU A 69 14.28 3.20 -7.71
N ALA A 70 14.58 2.33 -8.67
CA ALA A 70 15.80 2.39 -9.47
C ALA A 70 16.01 3.75 -10.16
N ASP A 71 14.91 4.41 -10.54
CA ASP A 71 14.92 5.72 -11.19
C ASP A 71 14.66 6.85 -10.19
N ALA A 72 13.67 6.67 -9.31
CA ALA A 72 13.19 7.69 -8.37
C ALA A 72 14.18 7.96 -7.23
N ARG A 73 14.89 6.94 -6.74
CA ARG A 73 15.91 6.99 -5.68
C ARG A 73 15.42 7.67 -4.40
N LEU A 74 14.15 7.46 -4.05
CA LEU A 74 13.51 8.07 -2.86
C LEU A 74 14.08 7.51 -1.56
N LEU A 75 14.54 6.26 -1.58
CA LEU A 75 15.15 5.60 -0.43
C LEU A 75 16.62 5.98 -0.25
N GLY A 76 17.27 6.47 -1.32
CA GLY A 76 18.70 6.74 -1.33
C GLY A 76 19.56 5.48 -1.43
N ASP A 77 20.77 5.50 -0.84
CA ASP A 77 21.63 4.32 -0.78
C ASP A 77 21.17 3.40 0.35
N VAL A 78 20.81 2.17 -0.02
CA VAL A 78 20.30 1.15 0.91
C VAL A 78 21.32 0.04 1.20
N ALA A 79 22.50 0.08 0.57
CA ALA A 79 23.52 -0.95 0.76
C ALA A 79 24.00 -1.00 2.22
N GLY A 80 23.87 -2.17 2.85
CA GLY A 80 24.21 -2.38 4.25
C GLY A 80 23.23 -1.80 5.28
N ALA A 81 22.16 -1.12 4.85
CA ALA A 81 21.13 -0.60 5.74
C ALA A 81 20.21 -1.69 6.28
N ASP A 82 19.65 -1.48 7.48
CA ASP A 82 18.55 -2.25 8.04
C ASP A 82 17.23 -1.61 7.55
N VAL A 83 16.48 -2.33 6.71
CA VAL A 83 15.28 -1.80 6.06
C VAL A 83 14.04 -2.58 6.44
N LEU A 84 12.96 -1.87 6.80
CA LEU A 84 11.64 -2.42 7.07
C LEU A 84 10.69 -2.09 5.91
N GLU A 85 10.06 -3.11 5.31
CA GLU A 85 8.92 -2.92 4.42
C GLU A 85 7.62 -3.25 5.14
N VAL A 86 6.69 -2.28 5.20
CA VAL A 86 5.38 -2.39 5.87
C VAL A 86 4.29 -2.62 4.83
N GLY A 87 3.59 -3.77 4.91
CA GLY A 87 2.60 -4.17 3.90
C GLY A 87 3.26 -4.63 2.60
N CYS A 88 4.11 -5.65 2.68
CA CYS A 88 4.97 -6.06 1.58
C CYS A 88 4.26 -6.88 0.48
N GLY A 89 3.03 -7.34 0.72
CA GLY A 89 2.33 -8.23 -0.18
C GLY A 89 3.16 -9.47 -0.54
N SER A 90 3.37 -9.71 -1.82
CA SER A 90 4.26 -10.78 -2.32
C SER A 90 5.76 -10.43 -2.26
N ALA A 91 6.13 -9.33 -1.63
CA ALA A 91 7.49 -8.85 -1.32
C ALA A 91 8.44 -8.62 -2.51
N PRO A 92 8.02 -8.14 -3.67
CA PRO A 92 8.95 -7.82 -4.76
C PRO A 92 9.90 -6.67 -4.37
N CYS A 93 9.41 -5.66 -3.66
CA CYS A 93 10.20 -4.53 -3.19
C CYS A 93 11.27 -4.98 -2.17
N ALA A 94 10.88 -5.83 -1.19
CA ALA A 94 11.85 -6.38 -0.23
C ALA A 94 12.94 -7.22 -0.90
N ARG A 95 12.60 -7.98 -1.94
CA ARG A 95 13.62 -8.71 -2.73
C ARG A 95 14.53 -7.78 -3.49
N TRP A 96 13.98 -6.71 -4.08
CA TRP A 96 14.81 -5.68 -4.71
C TRP A 96 15.78 -5.05 -3.71
N LEU A 97 15.29 -4.64 -2.53
CA LEU A 97 16.12 -4.08 -1.46
C LEU A 97 17.24 -5.05 -1.05
N THR A 98 16.90 -6.34 -0.88
CA THR A 98 17.89 -7.39 -0.57
C THR A 98 18.94 -7.52 -1.68
N ALA A 99 18.53 -7.43 -2.95
CA ALA A 99 19.43 -7.46 -4.10
C ALA A 99 20.36 -6.23 -4.15
N GLN A 100 19.91 -5.07 -3.60
CA GLN A 100 20.76 -3.88 -3.44
C GLN A 100 21.68 -3.96 -2.21
N GLY A 101 21.69 -5.06 -1.47
CA GLY A 101 22.56 -5.28 -0.32
C GLY A 101 21.99 -4.80 1.02
N ALA A 102 20.71 -4.47 1.11
CA ALA A 102 20.03 -4.16 2.37
C ALA A 102 19.79 -5.44 3.21
N ARG A 103 19.77 -5.29 4.52
CA ARG A 103 19.22 -6.30 5.45
C ARG A 103 17.73 -6.00 5.64
N THR A 104 16.89 -6.75 4.93
CA THR A 104 15.46 -6.42 4.80
C THR A 104 14.59 -7.31 5.66
N VAL A 105 13.69 -6.68 6.43
CA VAL A 105 12.53 -7.31 7.07
C VAL A 105 11.29 -6.79 6.35
N ALA A 106 10.39 -7.70 5.99
CA ALA A 106 9.15 -7.36 5.29
C ALA A 106 7.96 -7.98 6.01
N LEU A 107 6.93 -7.18 6.30
CA LEU A 107 5.75 -7.66 6.99
C LEU A 107 4.49 -7.45 6.17
N ASP A 108 3.56 -8.38 6.35
CA ASP A 108 2.21 -8.26 5.80
C ASP A 108 1.19 -8.91 6.73
N LEU A 109 -0.05 -8.45 6.67
CA LEU A 109 -1.16 -9.00 7.43
C LEU A 109 -1.66 -10.34 6.85
N SER A 110 -1.57 -10.51 5.53
CA SER A 110 -2.10 -11.65 4.78
C SER A 110 -1.12 -12.82 4.75
N ALA A 111 -1.61 -14.00 5.15
CA ALA A 111 -0.87 -15.26 5.00
C ALA A 111 -0.79 -15.68 3.52
N GLY A 112 -1.83 -15.38 2.73
CA GLY A 112 -1.88 -15.64 1.29
C GLY A 112 -0.81 -14.87 0.53
N MET A 113 -0.68 -13.57 0.79
CA MET A 113 0.38 -12.73 0.23
C MET A 113 1.77 -13.22 0.64
N LEU A 114 1.97 -13.55 1.92
CA LEU A 114 3.26 -14.07 2.39
C LEU A 114 3.59 -15.47 1.85
N ARG A 115 2.60 -16.25 1.42
CA ARG A 115 2.85 -17.50 0.68
C ARG A 115 3.50 -17.17 -0.68
N HIS A 116 2.94 -16.24 -1.46
CA HIS A 116 3.55 -15.77 -2.71
C HIS A 116 4.93 -15.14 -2.48
N ALA A 117 5.13 -14.44 -1.36
CA ALA A 117 6.44 -13.90 -1.00
C ALA A 117 7.49 -15.00 -0.82
N ARG A 118 7.17 -16.10 -0.11
CA ARG A 118 8.07 -17.25 0.07
C ARG A 118 8.37 -17.96 -1.25
N GLU A 119 7.37 -18.12 -2.10
CA GLU A 119 7.54 -18.70 -3.44
C GLU A 119 8.46 -17.82 -4.29
N GLY A 120 8.26 -16.49 -4.29
CA GLY A 120 9.13 -15.54 -4.96
C GLY A 120 10.56 -15.55 -4.42
N ASN A 121 10.75 -15.66 -3.10
CA ASN A 121 12.07 -15.83 -2.49
C ASN A 121 12.79 -17.08 -3.04
N THR A 122 12.05 -18.18 -3.17
CA THR A 122 12.62 -19.43 -3.71
C THR A 122 12.97 -19.29 -5.19
N ARG A 123 12.10 -18.65 -6.00
CA ARG A 123 12.37 -18.45 -7.44
C ARG A 123 13.57 -17.55 -7.70
N THR A 124 13.74 -16.51 -6.89
CA THR A 124 14.79 -15.48 -7.10
C THR A 124 16.11 -15.78 -6.37
N GLY A 125 16.07 -16.65 -5.34
CA GLY A 125 17.22 -16.85 -4.45
C GLY A 125 17.49 -15.66 -3.50
N LEU A 126 16.55 -14.73 -3.37
CA LEU A 126 16.62 -13.57 -2.49
C LEU A 126 15.68 -13.79 -1.29
N TYR A 127 16.21 -13.67 -0.09
CA TYR A 127 15.50 -14.09 1.14
C TYR A 127 15.39 -12.95 2.16
N PRO A 128 14.59 -11.87 1.91
CA PRO A 128 14.22 -10.96 2.98
C PRO A 128 13.51 -11.73 4.10
N ALA A 129 13.69 -11.31 5.35
CA ALA A 129 12.98 -11.90 6.47
C ALA A 129 11.48 -11.54 6.38
N LEU A 130 10.60 -12.55 6.40
CA LEU A 130 9.15 -12.35 6.27
C LEU A 130 8.47 -12.53 7.62
N LEU A 131 7.57 -11.59 7.95
CA LEU A 131 6.83 -11.57 9.21
C LEU A 131 5.34 -11.35 8.96
N ARG A 132 4.47 -12.14 9.58
CA ARG A 132 3.03 -11.87 9.58
C ARG A 132 2.67 -10.98 10.75
N ALA A 133 2.30 -9.73 10.48
CA ALA A 133 1.92 -8.75 11.50
C ALA A 133 1.08 -7.62 10.93
N GLY A 134 0.28 -6.96 11.79
CA GLY A 134 -0.39 -5.71 11.47
C GLY A 134 0.54 -4.51 11.64
N ALA A 135 0.29 -3.45 10.89
CA ALA A 135 1.13 -2.25 10.87
C ALA A 135 0.92 -1.33 12.08
N GLU A 136 -0.22 -1.41 12.75
CA GLU A 136 -0.54 -0.57 13.92
C GLU A 136 0.16 -1.03 15.21
N GLN A 137 0.79 -2.22 15.20
CA GLN A 137 1.58 -2.74 16.32
C GLN A 137 2.68 -3.65 15.78
N LEU A 138 3.89 -3.13 15.66
CA LEU A 138 5.03 -3.84 15.09
C LEU A 138 5.73 -4.70 16.16
N PRO A 139 5.83 -6.04 15.99
CA PRO A 139 6.54 -6.91 16.92
C PRO A 139 8.06 -6.86 16.70
N LEU A 140 8.59 -5.65 16.66
CA LEU A 140 9.97 -5.32 16.37
C LEU A 140 10.54 -4.44 17.51
N ARG A 141 11.86 -4.48 17.68
CA ARG A 141 12.54 -3.68 18.71
C ARG A 141 12.64 -2.22 18.29
N ASP A 142 12.72 -1.34 19.27
CA ASP A 142 13.04 0.06 19.08
C ASP A 142 14.41 0.23 18.39
N ASP A 143 14.61 1.32 17.67
CA ASP A 143 15.88 1.75 17.07
C ASP A 143 16.60 0.65 16.26
N SER A 144 15.84 -0.16 15.52
CA SER A 144 16.37 -1.33 14.81
C SER A 144 16.61 -1.11 13.33
N PHE A 145 16.00 -0.08 12.74
CA PHE A 145 16.04 0.16 11.30
C PHE A 145 16.57 1.54 10.95
N ASP A 146 17.25 1.64 9.83
CA ASP A 146 17.74 2.90 9.25
C ASP A 146 16.69 3.53 8.35
N LEU A 147 15.82 2.68 7.77
CA LEU A 147 14.80 3.07 6.81
C LEU A 147 13.58 2.17 6.91
N ALA A 148 12.40 2.77 6.76
CA ALA A 148 11.15 2.06 6.56
C ALA A 148 10.49 2.51 5.24
N CYS A 149 9.77 1.60 4.58
CA CYS A 149 9.04 1.91 3.35
C CYS A 149 7.70 1.15 3.27
N SER A 150 6.77 1.67 2.45
CA SER A 150 5.53 1.00 2.09
C SER A 150 5.09 1.45 0.69
N ALA A 151 5.03 0.53 -0.24
CA ALA A 151 4.56 0.79 -1.60
C ALA A 151 3.11 0.32 -1.74
N PHE A 152 2.14 1.18 -1.47
CA PHE A 152 0.70 0.88 -1.46
C PHE A 152 0.24 -0.20 -0.46
N GLY A 153 1.08 -0.56 0.50
CA GLY A 153 0.80 -1.64 1.43
C GLY A 153 -0.20 -1.27 2.52
N ALA A 154 0.26 -1.10 3.76
CA ALA A 154 -0.60 -1.03 4.94
C ALA A 154 -1.42 0.26 5.09
N VAL A 155 -0.86 1.43 4.75
CA VAL A 155 -1.36 2.74 5.17
C VAL A 155 -2.82 3.05 4.78
N PRO A 156 -3.31 2.68 3.57
CA PRO A 156 -4.73 2.88 3.22
C PRO A 156 -5.71 2.01 4.03
N PHE A 157 -5.24 0.89 4.58
CA PHE A 157 -6.08 -0.17 5.15
C PHE A 157 -6.13 -0.18 6.68
N VAL A 158 -5.47 0.75 7.35
CA VAL A 158 -5.41 0.83 8.81
C VAL A 158 -6.36 1.88 9.36
N ALA A 159 -7.00 1.57 10.48
CA ALA A 159 -7.90 2.50 11.15
C ALA A 159 -7.14 3.71 11.74
N SER A 160 -5.93 3.49 12.26
CA SER A 160 -5.10 4.53 12.87
C SER A 160 -3.77 4.71 12.15
N VAL A 161 -3.67 5.73 11.30
CA VAL A 161 -2.39 6.13 10.72
C VAL A 161 -1.42 6.66 11.77
N ASP A 162 -1.96 7.29 12.83
CA ASP A 162 -1.15 7.78 13.96
C ASP A 162 -0.44 6.64 14.68
N ALA A 163 -1.12 5.50 14.87
CA ALA A 163 -0.51 4.30 15.46
C ALA A 163 0.59 3.73 14.56
N VAL A 164 0.35 3.64 13.24
CA VAL A 164 1.36 3.17 12.29
C VAL A 164 2.59 4.07 12.30
N PHE A 165 2.40 5.39 12.25
CA PHE A 165 3.53 6.32 12.21
C PHE A 165 4.30 6.36 13.54
N ALA A 166 3.61 6.23 14.68
CA ALA A 166 4.25 6.09 15.99
C ALA A 166 5.09 4.80 16.07
N GLU A 167 4.57 3.67 15.57
CA GLU A 167 5.29 2.41 15.55
C GLU A 167 6.49 2.43 14.59
N VAL A 168 6.32 3.04 13.40
CA VAL A 168 7.45 3.24 12.47
C VAL A 168 8.50 4.14 13.09
N ALA A 169 8.11 5.24 13.76
CA ALA A 169 9.05 6.12 14.47
C ALA A 169 9.80 5.36 15.57
N ARG A 170 9.10 4.52 16.36
CA ARG A 170 9.70 3.73 17.43
C ARG A 170 10.76 2.74 16.93
N VAL A 171 10.53 2.09 15.81
CA VAL A 171 11.45 1.07 15.28
C VAL A 171 12.59 1.68 14.46
N LEU A 172 12.45 2.92 13.99
CA LEU A 172 13.51 3.64 13.30
C LEU A 172 14.54 4.20 14.29
N ARG A 173 15.79 4.19 13.89
CA ARG A 173 16.84 4.96 14.57
C ARG A 173 16.63 6.45 14.38
N PRO A 174 17.07 7.31 15.32
CA PRO A 174 17.08 8.76 15.11
C PRO A 174 17.70 9.14 13.76
N GLY A 175 17.05 10.00 13.00
CA GLY A 175 17.45 10.34 11.63
C GLY A 175 17.02 9.33 10.57
N GLY A 176 16.36 8.24 10.96
CA GLY A 176 15.83 7.24 10.05
C GLY A 176 14.76 7.80 9.10
N ARG A 177 14.62 7.18 7.94
CA ARG A 177 13.69 7.64 6.89
C ARG A 177 12.44 6.77 6.82
N TRP A 178 11.29 7.41 6.61
CA TRP A 178 10.02 6.79 6.29
C TRP A 178 9.55 7.25 4.91
N VAL A 179 9.37 6.32 3.95
CA VAL A 179 8.83 6.62 2.62
C VAL A 179 7.64 5.72 2.34
N PHE A 180 6.47 6.31 2.04
CA PHE A 180 5.28 5.52 1.78
C PHE A 180 4.43 6.11 0.65
N ALA A 181 3.88 5.22 -0.17
CA ALA A 181 2.95 5.54 -1.24
C ALA A 181 1.52 5.18 -0.84
N VAL A 182 0.60 6.04 -1.17
CA VAL A 182 -0.84 5.85 -0.96
C VAL A 182 -1.63 6.32 -2.17
N THR A 183 -2.85 5.86 -2.32
CA THR A 183 -3.84 6.48 -3.20
C THR A 183 -3.88 7.98 -2.92
N HIS A 184 -3.72 8.80 -3.96
CA HIS A 184 -3.71 10.26 -3.76
C HIS A 184 -5.01 10.73 -3.11
N PRO A 185 -4.97 11.52 -2.03
CA PRO A 185 -6.17 11.96 -1.31
C PRO A 185 -7.22 12.63 -2.21
N LEU A 186 -6.80 13.38 -3.24
CA LEU A 186 -7.73 14.00 -4.20
C LEU A 186 -8.60 12.96 -4.92
N ARG A 187 -8.08 11.78 -5.16
CA ARG A 187 -8.79 10.74 -5.89
C ARG A 187 -10.13 10.36 -5.23
N TRP A 188 -10.22 10.43 -3.91
CA TRP A 188 -11.40 10.04 -3.14
C TRP A 188 -12.65 10.88 -3.42
N ILE A 189 -12.52 12.04 -4.06
CA ILE A 189 -13.70 12.83 -4.49
C ILE A 189 -14.38 12.26 -5.74
N PHE A 190 -13.74 11.33 -6.44
CA PHE A 190 -14.23 10.74 -7.69
C PHE A 190 -14.69 9.30 -7.48
N PRO A 191 -15.65 8.80 -8.29
CA PRO A 191 -16.00 7.38 -8.32
C PRO A 191 -14.80 6.50 -8.69
N ASP A 192 -14.83 5.24 -8.27
CA ASP A 192 -13.87 4.23 -8.69
C ASP A 192 -14.18 3.73 -10.10
N ASP A 193 -13.97 4.59 -11.08
CA ASP A 193 -14.18 4.33 -12.51
C ASP A 193 -12.98 4.85 -13.29
N PRO A 194 -12.27 4.00 -14.06
CA PRO A 194 -11.11 4.43 -14.86
C PRO A 194 -11.47 5.27 -16.08
N GLY A 195 -12.77 5.30 -16.44
CA GLY A 195 -13.31 5.98 -17.61
C GLY A 195 -13.81 7.40 -17.31
N PRO A 196 -14.57 7.98 -18.27
CA PRO A 196 -15.08 9.35 -18.17
C PRO A 196 -15.99 9.61 -16.96
N ASN A 197 -16.73 8.62 -16.46
CA ASN A 197 -17.57 8.77 -15.27
C ASN A 197 -16.72 9.09 -14.03
N GLY A 198 -15.50 8.54 -13.95
CA GLY A 198 -14.54 8.82 -12.89
C GLY A 198 -13.92 10.21 -12.92
N LEU A 199 -14.37 11.11 -13.78
CA LEU A 199 -13.91 12.52 -13.87
C LEU A 199 -14.86 13.52 -13.22
N THR A 200 -16.00 13.05 -12.71
CA THR A 200 -16.96 13.93 -12.02
C THR A 200 -16.85 13.73 -10.52
N ALA A 201 -16.50 14.78 -9.79
CA ALA A 201 -16.44 14.74 -8.34
C ALA A 201 -17.84 14.48 -7.75
N THR A 202 -17.96 13.46 -6.91
CA THR A 202 -19.22 13.01 -6.32
C THR A 202 -19.17 12.93 -4.80
N GLN A 203 -17.97 12.96 -4.22
CA GLN A 203 -17.75 12.83 -2.77
C GLN A 203 -17.03 14.06 -2.21
N PRO A 204 -17.33 14.47 -0.97
CA PRO A 204 -16.62 15.55 -0.32
C PRO A 204 -15.18 15.14 0.03
N TYR A 205 -14.20 15.97 -0.32
CA TYR A 205 -12.78 15.74 0.02
C TYR A 205 -12.52 15.61 1.52
N PHE A 206 -13.33 16.24 2.34
CA PHE A 206 -13.17 16.27 3.80
C PHE A 206 -13.98 15.19 4.54
N ASP A 207 -14.70 14.36 3.81
CA ASP A 207 -15.36 13.19 4.40
C ASP A 207 -14.30 12.10 4.67
N ARG A 208 -14.15 11.70 5.91
CA ARG A 208 -13.21 10.69 6.37
C ARG A 208 -13.91 9.39 6.78
N THR A 209 -15.18 9.28 6.45
CA THR A 209 -15.93 8.05 6.70
C THR A 209 -15.31 6.92 5.87
N PRO A 210 -14.91 5.80 6.47
CA PRO A 210 -14.31 4.70 5.75
C PRO A 210 -15.24 4.14 4.66
N TYR A 211 -14.66 3.73 3.55
CA TYR A 211 -15.28 2.85 2.58
C TYR A 211 -15.25 1.43 3.14
N VAL A 212 -16.40 0.78 3.18
CA VAL A 212 -16.53 -0.55 3.77
C VAL A 212 -17.35 -1.44 2.83
N GLU A 213 -16.79 -2.54 2.39
CA GLU A 213 -17.58 -3.61 1.80
C GLU A 213 -18.13 -4.49 2.92
N VAL A 214 -19.35 -4.93 2.78
CA VAL A 214 -20.06 -5.71 3.81
C VAL A 214 -20.76 -6.93 3.21
N ASP A 215 -20.86 -7.99 4.01
CA ASP A 215 -21.69 -9.15 3.71
C ASP A 215 -23.20 -8.87 3.94
N GLU A 216 -24.04 -9.91 3.76
CA GLU A 216 -25.50 -9.82 3.96
C GLU A 216 -25.89 -9.46 5.41
N ASP A 217 -25.05 -9.79 6.38
CA ASP A 217 -25.25 -9.50 7.81
C ASP A 217 -24.71 -8.12 8.23
N GLY A 218 -24.06 -7.39 7.31
CA GLY A 218 -23.45 -6.08 7.54
C GLY A 218 -22.07 -6.12 8.18
N ALA A 219 -21.43 -7.30 8.28
CA ALA A 219 -20.06 -7.42 8.73
C ALA A 219 -19.08 -6.95 7.63
N ALA A 220 -17.99 -6.28 8.01
CA ALA A 220 -17.02 -5.79 7.05
C ALA A 220 -16.25 -6.95 6.39
N THR A 221 -16.17 -6.93 5.06
CA THR A 221 -15.36 -7.83 4.24
C THR A 221 -14.11 -7.14 3.69
N TYR A 222 -14.16 -5.81 3.49
CA TYR A 222 -13.02 -4.96 3.10
C TYR A 222 -13.18 -3.56 3.67
N VAL A 223 -12.08 -2.93 4.05
CA VAL A 223 -12.09 -1.57 4.59
C VAL A 223 -10.94 -0.75 4.03
N GLU A 224 -11.25 0.46 3.55
CA GLU A 224 -10.25 1.44 3.11
C GLU A 224 -10.55 2.81 3.73
N TYR A 225 -9.49 3.53 4.11
CA TYR A 225 -9.62 4.79 4.83
C TYR A 225 -9.11 5.96 4.01
N HIS A 226 -9.98 6.94 3.81
CA HIS A 226 -9.59 8.23 3.26
C HIS A 226 -8.96 9.13 4.33
N ARG A 227 -7.85 9.78 3.95
CA ARG A 227 -7.19 10.84 4.72
C ARG A 227 -6.77 11.95 3.77
N THR A 228 -6.92 13.20 4.21
CA THR A 228 -6.44 14.34 3.43
C THR A 228 -4.93 14.43 3.45
N VAL A 229 -4.31 15.15 2.50
CA VAL A 229 -2.87 15.46 2.57
C VAL A 229 -2.51 16.11 3.91
N GLY A 230 -3.36 17.03 4.40
CA GLY A 230 -3.14 17.68 5.70
C GLY A 230 -3.20 16.72 6.89
N ASP A 231 -3.99 15.64 6.81
CA ASP A 231 -4.04 14.61 7.87
C ASP A 231 -2.71 13.84 7.90
N PHE A 232 -2.18 13.42 6.75
CA PHE A 232 -0.87 12.75 6.69
C PHE A 232 0.26 13.63 7.21
N VAL A 233 0.30 14.91 6.81
CA VAL A 233 1.34 15.85 7.27
C VAL A 233 1.27 16.04 8.79
N ARG A 234 0.07 16.17 9.37
CA ARG A 234 -0.09 16.30 10.84
C ARG A 234 0.27 15.03 11.59
N ALA A 235 -0.11 13.85 11.06
CA ALA A 235 0.23 12.57 11.66
C ALA A 235 1.75 12.33 11.64
N LEU A 236 2.44 12.66 10.53
CA LEU A 236 3.91 12.61 10.47
C LEU A 236 4.54 13.51 11.52
N ALA A 237 4.11 14.77 11.60
CA ALA A 237 4.64 15.73 12.59
C ALA A 237 4.38 15.28 14.03
N ALA A 238 3.20 14.73 14.31
CA ALA A 238 2.86 14.22 15.65
C ALA A 238 3.70 13.02 16.07
N ALA A 239 4.15 12.19 15.10
CA ALA A 239 5.03 11.05 15.33
C ALA A 239 6.53 11.43 15.33
N GLY A 240 6.89 12.71 15.24
CA GLY A 240 8.27 13.19 15.25
C GLY A 240 8.96 13.17 13.89
N PHE A 241 8.21 13.00 12.82
CA PHE A 241 8.76 13.08 11.47
C PHE A 241 8.71 14.50 10.91
N ARG A 242 9.77 14.88 10.22
CA ARG A 242 9.81 16.04 9.36
C ARG A 242 9.59 15.60 7.90
N LEU A 243 8.54 16.10 7.27
CA LEU A 243 8.31 15.86 5.84
C LEU A 243 9.45 16.50 5.02
N VAL A 244 10.06 15.72 4.13
CA VAL A 244 11.16 16.14 3.25
C VAL A 244 10.65 16.38 1.84
N ASP A 245 9.77 15.48 1.36
CA ASP A 245 9.24 15.54 -0.01
C ASP A 245 7.84 14.93 -0.08
N LEU A 246 7.07 15.38 -1.06
CA LEU A 246 5.81 14.81 -1.49
C LEU A 246 5.86 14.67 -3.01
N VAL A 247 5.99 13.44 -3.49
CA VAL A 247 6.05 13.14 -4.92
C VAL A 247 4.68 12.73 -5.41
N GLU A 248 4.23 13.37 -6.48
CA GLU A 248 3.02 13.04 -7.23
C GLU A 248 3.45 12.50 -8.60
N PRO A 249 3.50 11.18 -8.80
CA PRO A 249 3.97 10.61 -10.07
C PRO A 249 3.07 10.99 -11.24
N GLU A 250 3.68 11.53 -12.30
CA GLU A 250 2.96 11.81 -13.54
C GLU A 250 2.70 10.52 -14.31
N TRP A 251 1.60 10.48 -15.05
CA TRP A 251 1.28 9.35 -15.93
C TRP A 251 2.23 9.31 -17.13
N PRO A 252 3.06 8.26 -17.31
CA PRO A 252 4.06 8.26 -18.36
C PRO A 252 3.47 8.15 -19.74
N ALA A 253 4.09 8.81 -20.71
CA ALA A 253 3.72 8.69 -22.12
C ALA A 253 3.82 7.22 -22.58
N GLY A 254 2.76 6.73 -23.24
CA GLY A 254 2.71 5.34 -23.72
C GLY A 254 2.32 4.30 -22.67
N HIS A 255 2.16 4.67 -21.40
CA HIS A 255 1.64 3.77 -20.38
C HIS A 255 0.12 3.60 -20.57
N THR A 256 -0.30 2.40 -20.98
CA THR A 256 -1.70 2.10 -21.35
C THR A 256 -2.43 1.25 -20.33
N ARG A 257 -1.75 0.82 -19.26
CA ARG A 257 -2.32 -0.05 -18.24
C ARG A 257 -3.46 0.67 -17.50
N THR A 258 -4.50 -0.09 -17.20
CA THR A 258 -5.54 0.31 -16.23
C THR A 258 -5.42 -0.59 -15.01
N TRP A 259 -5.46 0.02 -13.82
CA TRP A 259 -5.42 -0.69 -12.56
C TRP A 259 -6.41 -0.02 -11.59
N GLY A 260 -7.57 -0.69 -11.38
CA GLY A 260 -8.67 -0.04 -10.69
C GLY A 260 -8.97 1.31 -11.35
N GLN A 261 -8.96 2.36 -10.59
CA GLN A 261 -9.19 3.72 -11.04
C GLN A 261 -8.00 4.42 -11.72
N TRP A 262 -6.78 3.85 -11.64
CA TRP A 262 -5.63 4.38 -12.38
C TRP A 262 -5.76 4.04 -13.86
N SER A 263 -5.77 5.07 -14.70
CA SER A 263 -5.90 4.92 -16.14
C SER A 263 -5.20 6.06 -16.88
N PRO A 264 -4.86 5.86 -18.18
CA PRO A 264 -4.30 6.93 -19.00
C PRO A 264 -5.19 8.18 -19.10
N LEU A 265 -6.51 8.00 -19.00
CA LEU A 265 -7.46 9.12 -19.06
C LEU A 265 -7.35 9.99 -17.80
N ARG A 266 -7.41 9.37 -16.64
CA ARG A 266 -7.39 10.08 -15.34
C ARG A 266 -6.02 10.61 -15.00
N GLY A 267 -4.97 9.81 -15.22
CA GLY A 267 -3.59 10.17 -14.91
C GLY A 267 -3.04 11.35 -15.70
N LYS A 268 -3.68 11.71 -16.83
CA LYS A 268 -3.37 12.96 -17.55
C LYS A 268 -3.95 14.21 -16.91
N LEU A 269 -4.88 14.08 -15.98
CA LEU A 269 -5.67 15.19 -15.45
C LEU A 269 -5.36 15.48 -13.98
N PHE A 270 -5.05 14.44 -13.20
CA PHE A 270 -4.74 14.56 -11.79
C PHE A 270 -3.92 13.35 -11.28
N PRO A 271 -3.18 13.50 -10.18
CA PRO A 271 -2.36 12.43 -9.63
C PRO A 271 -3.24 11.30 -9.07
N GLY A 272 -2.86 10.06 -9.37
CA GLY A 272 -3.46 8.86 -8.77
C GLY A 272 -2.79 8.45 -7.46
N THR A 273 -1.52 8.81 -7.29
CA THR A 273 -0.65 8.41 -6.19
C THR A 273 -0.01 9.60 -5.51
N ALA A 274 0.14 9.54 -4.19
CA ALA A 274 0.97 10.42 -3.39
C ALA A 274 2.05 9.59 -2.67
N ILE A 275 3.33 9.99 -2.80
CA ILE A 275 4.46 9.37 -2.11
C ILE A 275 5.07 10.37 -1.15
N PHE A 276 4.98 10.09 0.14
CA PHE A 276 5.54 10.93 1.20
C PHE A 276 6.93 10.43 1.58
N SER A 277 7.90 11.33 1.64
CA SER A 277 9.24 11.07 2.17
C SER A 277 9.46 11.91 3.42
N ALA A 278 9.75 11.28 4.53
CA ALA A 278 9.94 11.95 5.82
C ALA A 278 11.16 11.39 6.56
N VAL A 279 11.74 12.19 7.43
CA VAL A 279 12.88 11.82 8.27
C VAL A 279 12.48 12.01 9.73
N LEU A 280 12.78 11.00 10.55
CA LEU A 280 12.58 11.06 12.00
C LEU A 280 13.58 12.04 12.58
N ASP A 281 13.10 13.06 13.29
CA ASP A 281 13.99 14.02 13.96
C ASP A 281 14.80 13.32 15.07
N PRO A 282 16.05 13.75 15.33
CA PRO A 282 16.94 13.14 16.33
C PRO A 282 16.39 13.13 17.74
#